data_0f8e64f461f74777f5f6f78716577d88
#
_entry.id   0f8e64f461f74777f5f6f78716577d88
#
_cell.length_a   1.000
_cell.length_b   1.000
_cell.length_c   1.000
_cell.angle_alpha   90.00
_cell.angle_beta   90.00
_cell.angle_gamma   90.00
#
_symmetry.space_group_name_H-M   'P 1'
#
loop_
_entity.id
_entity.type
_entity.pdbx_description
1 polymer ?
#
loop_
_entity_poly.entity_id
_entity_poly.type
_entity_poly.pdbx_seq_one_letter_code
_entity_poly.pdbx_strand_id
1 'polypeptide(L)'
;MLNFELYNPVNYVFGKGQIEKLTELVPSNTKILIAYGGGSIFKNGVYDQVKAALPNHDIIEFGGIEPNPRFETLMKAVEIIRAEKIGFILAVGGGSVIDGVKFISAAVNFEGDEADILKKRILFKDVSKVIPFGTILTLPATGSEMNSGAVVTIEATQEKLTLGGSALFPVFSIVDPTVITSLPKRQLQNGVVDAFTHVMEQYLTYTHDALLQDRISESILQTLIEIGPDVVENPSDYKLASNFVWSATMALN
;
A
#
# COMPACT_ATOMS: atom_id res chain seq x y z
N MET A 1 24.76 6.85 16.38
CA MET A 1 23.32 6.63 16.12
C MET A 1 22.51 7.69 16.87
N LEU A 2 21.54 8.32 16.23
CA LEU A 2 20.63 9.28 16.88
C LEU A 2 19.54 8.56 17.69
N ASN A 3 18.87 9.30 18.60
CA ASN A 3 17.69 8.77 19.28
C ASN A 3 16.54 8.62 18.29
N PHE A 4 15.79 7.52 18.38
CA PHE A 4 14.64 7.26 17.55
C PHE A 4 13.55 6.49 18.31
N GLU A 5 12.34 6.56 17.80
CA GLU A 5 11.20 5.74 18.21
C GLU A 5 10.76 4.91 17.01
N LEU A 6 10.65 3.61 17.19
CA LEU A 6 10.16 2.68 16.16
C LEU A 6 8.77 2.19 16.56
N TYR A 7 7.80 2.43 15.70
CA TYR A 7 6.43 1.95 15.85
C TYR A 7 5.87 1.50 14.51
N ASN A 8 5.50 0.22 14.41
CA ASN A 8 4.81 -0.34 13.24
C ASN A 8 3.74 -1.34 13.70
N PRO A 9 2.45 -0.95 13.66
CA PRO A 9 1.35 -1.77 14.15
C PRO A 9 0.75 -2.71 13.10
N VAL A 10 1.28 -2.73 11.87
CA VAL A 10 0.70 -3.49 10.76
C VAL A 10 0.79 -4.99 11.00
N ASN A 11 -0.36 -5.68 10.99
CA ASN A 11 -0.37 -7.14 10.89
C ASN A 11 -0.01 -7.56 9.46
N TYR A 12 1.26 -7.89 9.23
CA TYR A 12 1.79 -8.25 7.92
C TYR A 12 1.66 -9.74 7.65
N VAL A 13 0.76 -10.10 6.74
CA VAL A 13 0.41 -11.49 6.41
C VAL A 13 1.02 -11.86 5.07
N PHE A 14 2.10 -12.64 5.11
CA PHE A 14 2.89 -12.97 3.94
C PHE A 14 2.75 -14.44 3.56
N GLY A 15 2.61 -14.72 2.25
CA GLY A 15 2.69 -16.07 1.69
C GLY A 15 1.60 -16.40 0.69
N LYS A 16 1.77 -17.53 0.02
CA LYS A 16 0.82 -18.04 -0.97
C LYS A 16 -0.53 -18.39 -0.35
N GLY A 17 -1.62 -17.93 -0.97
CA GLY A 17 -2.99 -18.23 -0.57
C GLY A 17 -3.48 -17.46 0.66
N GLN A 18 -2.70 -16.49 1.16
CA GLN A 18 -3.06 -15.77 2.39
C GLN A 18 -4.26 -14.81 2.26
N ILE A 19 -4.78 -14.58 1.04
CA ILE A 19 -6.02 -13.78 0.83
C ILE A 19 -7.21 -14.39 1.58
N GLU A 20 -7.25 -15.70 1.78
CA GLU A 20 -8.28 -16.39 2.57
C GLU A 20 -8.39 -15.87 4.01
N LYS A 21 -7.32 -15.34 4.58
CA LYS A 21 -7.30 -14.76 5.93
C LYS A 21 -8.16 -13.49 6.10
N LEU A 22 -8.68 -12.93 5.01
CA LEU A 22 -9.68 -11.86 5.10
C LEU A 22 -10.89 -12.25 5.97
N THR A 23 -11.24 -13.53 6.00
CA THR A 23 -12.32 -14.06 6.87
C THR A 23 -12.11 -13.76 8.35
N GLU A 24 -10.85 -13.66 8.79
CA GLU A 24 -10.45 -13.42 10.18
C GLU A 24 -10.08 -11.95 10.43
N LEU A 25 -9.57 -11.27 9.41
CA LEU A 25 -8.96 -9.94 9.50
C LEU A 25 -9.96 -8.81 9.30
N VAL A 26 -10.99 -9.03 8.50
CA VAL A 26 -12.02 -8.01 8.23
C VAL A 26 -13.11 -8.08 9.29
N PRO A 27 -13.49 -6.95 9.92
CA PRO A 27 -14.53 -6.94 10.93
C PRO A 27 -15.86 -7.48 10.40
N SER A 28 -16.47 -8.43 11.12
CA SER A 28 -17.80 -8.93 10.79
C SER A 28 -18.86 -7.83 10.93
N ASN A 29 -19.94 -7.94 10.16
CA ASN A 29 -21.08 -7.00 10.17
C ASN A 29 -20.73 -5.55 9.78
N THR A 30 -19.67 -5.35 9.03
CA THR A 30 -19.24 -4.05 8.52
C THR A 30 -19.43 -3.99 7.01
N LYS A 31 -19.98 -2.89 6.50
CA LYS A 31 -20.03 -2.59 5.07
C LYS A 31 -18.62 -2.21 4.61
N ILE A 32 -18.17 -2.74 3.49
CA ILE A 32 -16.78 -2.64 2.99
C ILE A 32 -16.76 -1.90 1.66
N LEU A 33 -15.79 -0.99 1.50
CA LEU A 33 -15.40 -0.49 0.19
C LEU A 33 -14.18 -1.28 -0.30
N ILE A 34 -14.28 -1.97 -1.43
CA ILE A 34 -13.11 -2.48 -2.14
C ILE A 34 -12.64 -1.39 -3.11
N ALA A 35 -11.46 -0.82 -2.82
CA ALA A 35 -10.84 0.20 -3.65
C ALA A 35 -9.72 -0.40 -4.51
N TYR A 36 -9.71 -0.11 -5.82
CA TYR A 36 -8.73 -0.66 -6.76
C TYR A 36 -8.41 0.31 -7.90
N GLY A 37 -7.37 -0.01 -8.67
CA GLY A 37 -6.93 0.79 -9.82
C GLY A 37 -7.67 0.46 -11.11
N GLY A 38 -6.94 0.16 -12.19
CA GLY A 38 -7.48 -0.08 -13.54
C GLY A 38 -8.16 -1.44 -13.77
N GLY A 39 -8.44 -2.22 -12.72
CA GLY A 39 -9.23 -3.47 -12.85
C GLY A 39 -8.42 -4.72 -13.22
N SER A 40 -7.09 -4.70 -13.14
CA SER A 40 -6.26 -5.91 -13.33
C SER A 40 -6.62 -7.04 -12.37
N ILE A 41 -7.15 -6.71 -11.19
CA ILE A 41 -7.58 -7.66 -10.15
C ILE A 41 -8.66 -8.64 -10.61
N PHE A 42 -9.48 -8.26 -11.60
CA PHE A 42 -10.51 -9.12 -12.20
C PHE A 42 -9.92 -10.16 -13.17
N LYS A 43 -8.70 -9.91 -13.66
CA LYS A 43 -8.02 -10.77 -14.64
C LYS A 43 -7.04 -11.73 -14.02
N ASN A 44 -6.51 -11.41 -12.83
CA ASN A 44 -5.48 -12.19 -12.15
C ASN A 44 -6.04 -13.07 -11.02
N GLY A 45 -7.35 -13.14 -10.84
CA GLY A 45 -8.01 -13.96 -9.84
C GLY A 45 -7.97 -13.42 -8.40
N VAL A 46 -7.37 -12.26 -8.17
CA VAL A 46 -7.32 -11.66 -6.81
C VAL A 46 -8.73 -11.27 -6.37
N TYR A 47 -9.51 -10.64 -7.26
CA TYR A 47 -10.88 -10.25 -6.93
C TYR A 47 -11.76 -11.44 -6.55
N ASP A 48 -11.67 -12.55 -7.28
CA ASP A 48 -12.46 -13.76 -6.98
C ASP A 48 -12.08 -14.35 -5.63
N GLN A 49 -10.79 -14.36 -5.27
CA GLN A 49 -10.32 -14.78 -3.96
C GLN A 49 -10.87 -13.87 -2.84
N VAL A 50 -10.86 -12.55 -3.05
CA VAL A 50 -11.43 -11.57 -2.10
C VAL A 50 -12.92 -11.82 -1.91
N LYS A 51 -13.67 -12.00 -2.99
CA LYS A 51 -15.12 -12.27 -2.91
C LYS A 51 -15.43 -13.60 -2.22
N ALA A 52 -14.62 -14.63 -2.50
CA ALA A 52 -14.76 -15.94 -1.85
C ALA A 52 -14.48 -15.89 -0.34
N ALA A 53 -13.53 -15.04 0.09
CA ALA A 53 -13.20 -14.87 1.49
C ALA A 53 -14.21 -14.00 2.26
N LEU A 54 -15.04 -13.19 1.58
CA LEU A 54 -15.99 -12.25 2.18
C LEU A 54 -17.43 -12.49 1.71
N PRO A 55 -17.96 -13.73 1.78
CA PRO A 55 -19.26 -14.09 1.15
C PRO A 55 -20.47 -13.42 1.80
N ASN A 56 -20.36 -13.01 3.06
CA ASN A 56 -21.48 -12.45 3.85
C ASN A 56 -21.36 -10.95 4.10
N HIS A 57 -20.39 -10.27 3.48
CA HIS A 57 -20.20 -8.84 3.65
C HIS A 57 -20.95 -8.04 2.58
N ASP A 58 -21.51 -6.91 2.98
CA ASP A 58 -22.03 -5.90 2.06
C ASP A 58 -20.85 -5.13 1.49
N ILE A 59 -20.61 -5.32 0.19
CA ILE A 59 -19.42 -4.82 -0.51
C ILE A 59 -19.84 -3.82 -1.57
N ILE A 60 -19.25 -2.62 -1.49
CA ILE A 60 -19.28 -1.63 -2.55
C ILE A 60 -17.90 -1.57 -3.21
N GLU A 61 -17.88 -1.39 -4.51
CA GLU A 61 -16.66 -1.33 -5.29
C GLU A 61 -16.37 0.10 -5.76
N PHE A 62 -15.11 0.49 -5.65
CA PHE A 62 -14.62 1.75 -6.18
C PHE A 62 -13.34 1.51 -6.97
N GLY A 63 -13.43 1.62 -8.29
CA GLY A 63 -12.32 1.44 -9.22
C GLY A 63 -11.86 2.75 -9.83
N GLY A 64 -10.73 2.68 -10.54
CA GLY A 64 -10.20 3.80 -11.32
C GLY A 64 -9.24 4.70 -10.55
N ILE A 65 -8.70 4.26 -9.41
CA ILE A 65 -7.59 4.99 -8.77
C ILE A 65 -6.39 4.93 -9.70
N GLU A 66 -5.93 6.09 -10.15
CA GLU A 66 -4.88 6.24 -11.14
C GLU A 66 -3.48 6.01 -10.53
N PRO A 67 -2.48 5.64 -11.35
CA PRO A 67 -1.08 5.83 -10.97
C PRO A 67 -0.84 7.30 -10.59
N ASN A 68 -0.19 7.56 -9.45
CA ASN A 68 -0.18 8.86 -8.77
C ASN A 68 -1.62 9.32 -8.47
N PRO A 69 -2.24 8.79 -7.39
CA PRO A 69 -3.66 8.95 -7.14
C PRO A 69 -4.05 10.42 -7.05
N ARG A 70 -5.20 10.75 -7.66
CA ARG A 70 -5.66 12.14 -7.79
C ARG A 70 -6.70 12.47 -6.74
N PHE A 71 -6.51 13.60 -6.08
CA PHE A 71 -7.44 14.13 -5.06
C PHE A 71 -8.89 14.09 -5.55
N GLU A 72 -9.14 14.58 -6.78
CA GLU A 72 -10.46 14.69 -7.37
C GLU A 72 -11.15 13.33 -7.59
N THR A 73 -10.37 12.29 -7.89
CA THR A 73 -10.88 10.91 -7.96
C THR A 73 -11.17 10.35 -6.58
N LEU A 74 -10.26 10.57 -5.63
CA LEU A 74 -10.39 10.05 -4.27
C LEU A 74 -11.58 10.66 -3.54
N MET A 75 -11.90 11.93 -3.77
CA MET A 75 -13.08 12.58 -3.18
C MET A 75 -14.39 11.91 -3.58
N LYS A 76 -14.51 11.33 -4.76
CA LYS A 76 -15.68 10.52 -5.14
C LYS A 76 -15.87 9.30 -4.23
N ALA A 77 -14.77 8.66 -3.85
CA ALA A 77 -14.83 7.55 -2.88
C ALA A 77 -15.24 8.03 -1.49
N VAL A 78 -14.74 9.18 -1.06
CA VAL A 78 -15.14 9.81 0.23
C VAL A 78 -16.64 10.05 0.27
N GLU A 79 -17.22 10.58 -0.80
CA GLU A 79 -18.68 10.80 -0.91
C GLU A 79 -19.47 9.50 -0.82
N ILE A 80 -19.03 8.44 -1.52
CA ILE A 80 -19.65 7.11 -1.45
C ILE A 80 -19.60 6.56 -0.02
N ILE A 81 -18.44 6.64 0.63
CA ILE A 81 -18.28 6.11 2.00
C ILE A 81 -19.21 6.83 2.98
N ARG A 82 -19.32 8.16 2.87
CA ARG A 82 -20.23 8.97 3.70
C ARG A 82 -21.70 8.61 3.46
N ALA A 83 -22.11 8.51 2.18
CA ALA A 83 -23.49 8.19 1.81
C ALA A 83 -23.91 6.77 2.24
N GLU A 84 -23.04 5.80 2.05
CA GLU A 84 -23.31 4.38 2.29
C GLU A 84 -22.93 3.92 3.71
N LYS A 85 -22.36 4.80 4.53
CA LYS A 85 -21.90 4.52 5.90
C LYS A 85 -20.94 3.33 5.97
N ILE A 86 -19.97 3.31 5.08
CA ILE A 86 -18.96 2.25 5.03
C ILE A 86 -18.02 2.36 6.24
N GLY A 87 -17.79 1.23 6.91
CA GLY A 87 -17.00 1.17 8.13
C GLY A 87 -15.58 0.60 7.95
N PHE A 88 -15.27 0.06 6.77
CA PHE A 88 -13.95 -0.52 6.48
C PHE A 88 -13.60 -0.37 5.00
N ILE A 89 -12.31 -0.12 4.71
CA ILE A 89 -11.82 -0.03 3.33
C ILE A 89 -10.81 -1.15 3.08
N LEU A 90 -10.95 -1.86 1.96
CA LEU A 90 -9.98 -2.83 1.50
C LEU A 90 -9.29 -2.29 0.24
N ALA A 91 -8.01 -1.92 0.36
CA ALA A 91 -7.18 -1.50 -0.77
C ALA A 91 -6.65 -2.72 -1.51
N VAL A 92 -7.08 -2.95 -2.74
CA VAL A 92 -6.62 -4.08 -3.57
C VAL A 92 -5.83 -3.53 -4.75
N GLY A 93 -4.52 -3.43 -4.60
CA GLY A 93 -3.69 -2.78 -5.62
C GLY A 93 -2.22 -2.60 -5.23
N GLY A 94 -1.51 -1.81 -5.99
CA GLY A 94 -0.16 -1.34 -5.67
C GLY A 94 -0.16 -0.08 -4.82
N GLY A 95 1.02 0.52 -4.65
CA GLY A 95 1.22 1.70 -3.80
C GLY A 95 0.26 2.86 -4.06
N SER A 96 -0.05 3.16 -5.33
CA SER A 96 -1.00 4.25 -5.66
C SER A 96 -2.41 4.02 -5.11
N VAL A 97 -2.89 2.77 -5.13
CA VAL A 97 -4.20 2.42 -4.53
C VAL A 97 -4.14 2.55 -3.02
N ILE A 98 -3.06 2.08 -2.41
CA ILE A 98 -2.85 2.13 -0.96
C ILE A 98 -2.74 3.59 -0.49
N ASP A 99 -1.96 4.41 -1.18
CA ASP A 99 -1.83 5.84 -0.90
C ASP A 99 -3.18 6.57 -1.02
N GLY A 100 -3.93 6.26 -2.10
CA GLY A 100 -5.28 6.78 -2.27
C GLY A 100 -6.21 6.39 -1.11
N VAL A 101 -6.15 5.14 -0.65
CA VAL A 101 -6.97 4.67 0.48
C VAL A 101 -6.57 5.34 1.79
N LYS A 102 -5.28 5.59 2.03
CA LYS A 102 -4.84 6.38 3.21
C LYS A 102 -5.46 7.77 3.21
N PHE A 103 -5.47 8.45 2.06
CA PHE A 103 -6.13 9.74 1.93
C PHE A 103 -7.64 9.62 2.17
N ILE A 104 -8.32 8.67 1.52
CA ILE A 104 -9.76 8.44 1.70
C ILE A 104 -10.08 8.20 3.18
N SER A 105 -9.32 7.32 3.84
CA SER A 105 -9.46 7.01 5.27
C SER A 105 -9.39 8.27 6.15
N ALA A 106 -8.45 9.17 5.86
CA ALA A 106 -8.27 10.43 6.56
C ALA A 106 -9.40 11.44 6.29
N ALA A 107 -9.86 11.51 5.02
CA ALA A 107 -10.78 12.55 4.56
C ALA A 107 -12.24 12.32 4.98
N VAL A 108 -12.67 11.07 5.15
CA VAL A 108 -14.09 10.75 5.42
C VAL A 108 -14.64 11.48 6.63
N ASN A 109 -13.90 11.52 7.72
CA ASN A 109 -14.31 12.16 8.98
C ASN A 109 -13.65 13.52 9.21
N PHE A 110 -12.97 14.06 8.19
CA PHE A 110 -12.31 15.35 8.32
C PHE A 110 -13.32 16.49 8.31
N GLU A 111 -13.17 17.39 9.27
CA GLU A 111 -13.99 18.61 9.39
C GLU A 111 -13.25 19.80 8.76
N GLY A 112 -13.67 20.22 7.58
CA GLY A 112 -13.06 21.33 6.85
C GLY A 112 -12.93 21.04 5.35
N ASP A 113 -12.07 21.81 4.65
CA ASP A 113 -11.71 21.55 3.26
C ASP A 113 -10.71 20.39 3.22
N GLU A 114 -11.09 19.28 2.60
CA GLU A 114 -10.25 18.08 2.51
C GLU A 114 -8.92 18.33 1.78
N ALA A 115 -8.85 19.34 0.91
CA ALA A 115 -7.59 19.74 0.29
C ALA A 115 -6.56 20.26 1.31
N ASP A 116 -7.01 20.78 2.45
CA ASP A 116 -6.13 21.22 3.53
C ASP A 116 -5.34 20.08 4.17
N ILE A 117 -5.86 18.84 4.12
CA ILE A 117 -5.12 17.64 4.57
C ILE A 117 -3.74 17.62 3.90
N LEU A 118 -3.72 17.83 2.59
CA LEU A 118 -2.51 17.81 1.77
C LEU A 118 -1.74 19.12 1.86
N LYS A 119 -2.40 20.27 1.64
CA LYS A 119 -1.78 21.59 1.58
C LYS A 119 -1.15 22.01 2.91
N LYS A 120 -1.78 21.66 4.04
CA LYS A 120 -1.29 21.96 5.39
C LYS A 120 -0.50 20.81 6.01
N ARG A 121 -0.33 19.68 5.31
CA ARG A 121 0.36 18.48 5.78
C ARG A 121 -0.14 18.01 7.16
N ILE A 122 -1.46 17.87 7.29
CA ILE A 122 -2.09 17.47 8.55
C ILE A 122 -1.66 16.06 8.93
N LEU A 123 -1.20 15.88 10.18
CA LEU A 123 -0.81 14.58 10.71
C LEU A 123 -1.96 13.93 11.47
N PHE A 124 -2.35 12.74 11.04
CA PHE A 124 -3.40 11.94 11.67
C PHE A 124 -2.82 11.01 12.73
N LYS A 125 -3.08 11.32 14.00
CA LYS A 125 -2.58 10.54 15.16
C LYS A 125 -3.70 9.79 15.90
N ASP A 126 -4.94 10.21 15.73
CA ASP A 126 -6.10 9.63 16.41
C ASP A 126 -6.84 8.67 15.48
N VAL A 127 -6.76 7.39 15.78
CA VAL A 127 -7.40 6.32 15.00
C VAL A 127 -8.93 6.41 14.97
N SER A 128 -9.55 7.09 15.94
CA SER A 128 -11.01 7.28 15.96
C SER A 128 -11.52 8.27 14.90
N LYS A 129 -10.61 9.06 14.32
CA LYS A 129 -10.92 10.07 13.30
C LYS A 129 -10.75 9.58 11.87
N VAL A 130 -10.30 8.36 11.68
CA VAL A 130 -10.06 7.75 10.37
C VAL A 130 -10.92 6.50 10.20
N ILE A 131 -11.17 6.10 8.95
CA ILE A 131 -11.79 4.80 8.68
C ILE A 131 -10.68 3.74 8.63
N PRO A 132 -10.79 2.63 9.42
CA PRO A 132 -9.80 1.56 9.35
C PRO A 132 -9.76 0.91 7.97
N PHE A 133 -8.57 0.50 7.55
CA PHE A 133 -8.39 -0.15 6.27
C PHE A 133 -7.34 -1.26 6.32
N GLY A 134 -7.51 -2.25 5.45
CA GLY A 134 -6.51 -3.28 5.17
C GLY A 134 -6.05 -3.21 3.72
N THR A 135 -4.96 -3.90 3.41
CA THR A 135 -4.42 -3.93 2.05
C THR A 135 -4.21 -5.35 1.52
N ILE A 136 -4.36 -5.52 0.22
CA ILE A 136 -3.88 -6.66 -0.55
C ILE A 136 -2.95 -6.10 -1.62
N LEU A 137 -1.65 -6.34 -1.44
CA LEU A 137 -0.63 -5.83 -2.34
C LEU A 137 -0.63 -6.62 -3.65
N THR A 138 -0.74 -5.91 -4.78
CA THR A 138 -0.70 -6.56 -6.11
C THR A 138 0.48 -6.12 -6.97
N LEU A 139 1.21 -5.07 -6.57
CA LEU A 139 2.41 -4.58 -7.23
C LEU A 139 3.41 -4.12 -6.15
N PRO A 140 4.43 -4.93 -5.85
CA PRO A 140 5.46 -4.59 -4.87
C PRO A 140 6.45 -3.58 -5.50
N ALA A 141 6.64 -2.47 -4.82
CA ALA A 141 7.60 -1.43 -5.18
C ALA A 141 7.78 -0.43 -4.03
N THR A 142 6.69 0.20 -3.58
CA THR A 142 6.70 1.41 -2.75
C THR A 142 6.76 1.17 -1.24
N GLY A 143 6.57 -0.06 -0.76
CA GLY A 143 6.46 -0.36 0.67
C GLY A 143 5.27 0.30 1.40
N SER A 144 4.33 0.92 0.66
CA SER A 144 3.19 1.66 1.25
C SER A 144 2.29 0.78 2.11
N GLU A 145 2.27 -0.52 1.89
CA GLU A 145 1.52 -1.51 2.66
C GLU A 145 2.00 -1.66 4.12
N MET A 146 3.17 -1.12 4.45
CA MET A 146 3.76 -1.27 5.79
C MET A 146 4.13 0.07 6.45
N ASN A 147 3.64 1.20 5.91
CA ASN A 147 3.88 2.51 6.50
C ASN A 147 2.62 3.37 6.55
N SER A 148 2.74 4.55 7.17
CA SER A 148 1.63 5.50 7.35
C SER A 148 1.69 6.72 6.43
N GLY A 149 2.67 6.77 5.53
CA GLY A 149 2.83 7.86 4.57
C GLY A 149 2.03 7.60 3.29
N ALA A 150 1.61 8.65 2.62
CA ALA A 150 0.99 8.58 1.30
C ALA A 150 1.30 9.82 0.47
N VAL A 151 1.20 9.68 -0.85
CA VAL A 151 1.42 10.76 -1.80
C VAL A 151 0.21 10.88 -2.72
N VAL A 152 -0.37 12.07 -2.80
CA VAL A 152 -1.57 12.37 -3.59
C VAL A 152 -1.31 13.58 -4.47
N THR A 153 -1.81 13.54 -5.69
CA THR A 153 -1.72 14.66 -6.65
C THR A 153 -3.01 15.45 -6.65
N ILE A 154 -2.92 16.78 -6.49
CA ILE A 154 -4.03 17.69 -6.77
C ILE A 154 -3.92 18.08 -8.24
N GLU A 155 -4.84 17.59 -9.07
CA GLU A 155 -4.77 17.80 -10.52
C GLU A 155 -4.96 19.28 -10.90
N ALA A 156 -5.84 19.98 -10.20
CA ALA A 156 -6.13 21.39 -10.46
C ALA A 156 -4.91 22.31 -10.32
N THR A 157 -3.96 21.97 -9.42
CA THR A 157 -2.74 22.77 -9.19
C THR A 157 -1.46 22.07 -9.63
N GLN A 158 -1.56 20.84 -10.14
CA GLN A 158 -0.42 20.00 -10.54
C GLN A 158 0.59 19.76 -9.38
N GLU A 159 0.12 19.78 -8.15
CA GLU A 159 0.94 19.56 -6.97
C GLU A 159 0.87 18.10 -6.52
N LYS A 160 2.04 17.51 -6.26
CA LYS A 160 2.17 16.18 -5.66
C LYS A 160 2.55 16.35 -4.19
N LEU A 161 1.61 16.08 -3.30
CA LEU A 161 1.70 16.40 -1.88
C LEU A 161 1.64 15.14 -1.00
N THR A 162 2.24 15.22 0.18
CA THR A 162 2.29 14.12 1.13
C THR A 162 1.31 14.31 2.28
N LEU A 163 0.80 13.20 2.80
CA LEU A 163 0.09 13.12 4.07
C LEU A 163 0.64 11.94 4.88
N GLY A 164 0.32 11.91 6.18
CA GLY A 164 0.76 10.81 7.03
C GLY A 164 0.29 10.94 8.48
N GLY A 165 0.75 10.03 9.30
CA GLY A 165 0.48 10.01 10.74
C GLY A 165 0.15 8.61 11.23
N SER A 166 0.40 8.33 12.51
CA SER A 166 0.29 6.97 13.08
C SER A 166 -1.10 6.33 12.98
N ALA A 167 -2.15 7.11 12.73
CA ALA A 167 -3.49 6.60 12.47
C ALA A 167 -3.69 6.04 11.05
N LEU A 168 -2.76 6.29 10.13
CA LEU A 168 -2.85 5.89 8.72
C LEU A 168 -2.04 4.63 8.38
N PHE A 169 -1.59 3.89 9.38
CA PHE A 169 -1.10 2.54 9.13
C PHE A 169 -2.27 1.61 8.74
N PRO A 170 -2.09 0.72 7.75
CA PRO A 170 -3.05 -0.37 7.55
C PRO A 170 -3.20 -1.21 8.83
N VAL A 171 -4.40 -1.68 9.15
CA VAL A 171 -4.58 -2.61 10.28
C VAL A 171 -4.01 -3.99 9.93
N PHE A 172 -4.01 -4.35 8.67
CA PHE A 172 -3.30 -5.52 8.13
C PHE A 172 -2.88 -5.29 6.68
N SER A 173 -1.88 -6.04 6.24
CA SER A 173 -1.47 -6.09 4.84
C SER A 173 -1.24 -7.53 4.41
N ILE A 174 -2.04 -8.01 3.46
CA ILE A 174 -1.88 -9.34 2.86
C ILE A 174 -0.99 -9.21 1.64
N VAL A 175 0.06 -10.01 1.63
CA VAL A 175 1.08 -10.01 0.59
C VAL A 175 1.33 -11.43 0.10
N ASP A 176 0.69 -11.78 -1.01
CA ASP A 176 0.88 -13.06 -1.69
C ASP A 176 1.86 -12.88 -2.86
N PRO A 177 3.09 -13.44 -2.78
CA PRO A 177 4.08 -13.29 -3.84
C PRO A 177 3.62 -13.84 -5.20
N THR A 178 2.66 -14.77 -5.23
CA THR A 178 2.18 -15.35 -6.50
C THR A 178 1.42 -14.35 -7.37
N VAL A 179 0.93 -13.25 -6.80
CA VAL A 179 0.19 -12.22 -7.54
C VAL A 179 1.07 -11.52 -8.59
N ILE A 180 2.39 -11.43 -8.36
CA ILE A 180 3.30 -10.78 -9.32
C ILE A 180 3.41 -11.49 -10.67
N THR A 181 3.02 -12.77 -10.75
CA THR A 181 3.05 -13.54 -12.01
C THR A 181 2.19 -12.93 -13.10
N SER A 182 1.19 -12.17 -12.72
CA SER A 182 0.28 -11.49 -13.64
C SER A 182 0.76 -10.10 -14.09
N LEU A 183 1.85 -9.60 -13.51
CA LEU A 183 2.36 -8.28 -13.82
C LEU A 183 3.07 -8.25 -15.18
N PRO A 184 2.84 -7.22 -16.00
CA PRO A 184 3.66 -6.98 -17.18
C PRO A 184 5.14 -6.86 -16.81
N LYS A 185 6.03 -7.40 -17.65
CA LYS A 185 7.50 -7.37 -17.45
C LYS A 185 8.00 -5.98 -17.06
N ARG A 186 7.51 -4.92 -17.74
CA ARG A 186 7.88 -3.54 -17.43
C ARG A 186 7.51 -3.12 -16.00
N GLN A 187 6.40 -3.61 -15.47
CA GLN A 187 6.00 -3.28 -14.08
C GLN A 187 6.90 -3.97 -13.06
N LEU A 188 7.32 -5.20 -13.33
CA LEU A 188 8.30 -5.89 -12.49
C LEU A 188 9.65 -5.16 -12.52
N GLN A 189 10.14 -4.79 -13.71
CA GLN A 189 11.36 -4.00 -13.85
C GLN A 189 11.28 -2.69 -13.05
N ASN A 190 10.18 -1.95 -13.19
CA ASN A 190 9.96 -0.72 -12.45
C ASN A 190 9.96 -0.99 -10.93
N GLY A 191 9.29 -2.05 -10.48
CA GLY A 191 9.26 -2.39 -9.05
C GLY A 191 10.63 -2.73 -8.46
N VAL A 192 11.45 -3.48 -9.19
CA VAL A 192 12.84 -3.78 -8.77
C VAL A 192 13.68 -2.50 -8.68
N VAL A 193 13.59 -1.64 -9.69
CA VAL A 193 14.36 -0.38 -9.73
C VAL A 193 13.85 0.61 -8.67
N ASP A 194 12.55 0.69 -8.46
CA ASP A 194 11.94 1.57 -7.45
C ASP A 194 12.40 1.18 -6.04
N ALA A 195 12.30 -0.12 -5.70
CA ALA A 195 12.80 -0.65 -4.43
C ALA A 195 14.30 -0.37 -4.23
N PHE A 196 15.12 -0.58 -5.27
CA PHE A 196 16.54 -0.27 -5.23
C PHE A 196 16.78 1.22 -4.97
N THR A 197 16.05 2.09 -5.66
CA THR A 197 16.17 3.55 -5.52
C THR A 197 15.79 4.01 -4.11
N HIS A 198 14.74 3.47 -3.52
CA HIS A 198 14.35 3.78 -2.14
C HIS A 198 15.47 3.51 -1.14
N VAL A 199 16.16 2.37 -1.27
CA VAL A 199 17.30 2.07 -0.41
C VAL A 199 18.46 3.04 -0.68
N MET A 200 18.75 3.32 -1.96
CA MET A 200 19.82 4.26 -2.33
C MET A 200 19.59 5.66 -1.81
N GLU A 201 18.36 6.17 -1.86
CA GLU A 201 17.99 7.48 -1.30
C GLU A 201 18.29 7.59 0.19
N GLN A 202 18.03 6.51 0.95
CA GLN A 202 18.34 6.45 2.38
C GLN A 202 19.85 6.26 2.64
N TYR A 203 20.49 5.35 1.90
CA TYR A 203 21.87 4.98 2.08
C TYR A 203 22.86 6.10 1.74
N LEU A 204 22.54 6.94 0.75
CA LEU A 204 23.37 8.07 0.31
C LEU A 204 23.17 9.35 1.14
N THR A 205 22.47 9.29 2.26
CA THR A 205 22.30 10.42 3.16
C THR A 205 23.51 10.61 4.09
N TYR A 206 23.37 11.44 5.12
CA TYR A 206 24.47 11.69 6.08
C TYR A 206 24.80 10.46 6.90
N THR A 207 26.10 10.25 7.17
CA THR A 207 26.56 9.21 8.08
C THR A 207 26.15 9.51 9.52
N HIS A 208 25.44 8.56 10.15
CA HIS A 208 24.95 8.66 11.52
C HIS A 208 25.49 7.55 12.43
N ASP A 209 26.59 6.88 12.04
CA ASP A 209 27.16 5.72 12.74
C ASP A 209 26.10 4.63 13.01
N ALA A 210 25.22 4.39 12.04
CA ALA A 210 24.10 3.47 12.12
C ALA A 210 24.43 2.15 11.42
N LEU A 211 25.49 1.48 11.86
CA LEU A 211 26.08 0.31 11.22
C LEU A 211 25.08 -0.80 10.86
N LEU A 212 24.05 -1.00 11.70
CA LEU A 212 23.03 -2.01 11.41
C LEU A 212 22.16 -1.60 10.20
N GLN A 213 21.73 -0.34 10.15
CA GLN A 213 20.94 0.21 9.04
C GLN A 213 21.73 0.16 7.73
N ASP A 214 23.02 0.53 7.77
CA ASP A 214 23.90 0.45 6.60
C ASP A 214 23.96 -0.99 6.06
N ARG A 215 24.18 -1.98 6.95
CA ARG A 215 24.22 -3.40 6.56
C ARG A 215 22.89 -3.94 6.07
N ILE A 216 21.76 -3.50 6.64
CA ILE A 216 20.43 -3.88 6.14
C ILE A 216 20.25 -3.31 4.73
N SER A 217 20.58 -2.04 4.51
CA SER A 217 20.54 -1.38 3.21
C SER A 217 21.39 -2.12 2.17
N GLU A 218 22.64 -2.41 2.51
CA GLU A 218 23.55 -3.17 1.64
C GLU A 218 23.02 -4.57 1.31
N SER A 219 22.44 -5.26 2.30
CA SER A 219 21.86 -6.59 2.08
C SER A 219 20.64 -6.56 1.16
N ILE A 220 19.79 -5.54 1.28
CA ILE A 220 18.63 -5.37 0.38
C ILE A 220 19.12 -5.06 -1.03
N LEU A 221 20.06 -4.13 -1.19
CA LEU A 221 20.67 -3.79 -2.50
C LEU A 221 21.28 -5.01 -3.16
N GLN A 222 22.10 -5.79 -2.42
CA GLN A 222 22.68 -7.04 -2.91
C GLN A 222 21.63 -8.03 -3.37
N THR A 223 20.60 -8.25 -2.54
CA THR A 223 19.50 -9.17 -2.88
C THR A 223 18.81 -8.72 -4.17
N LEU A 224 18.47 -7.44 -4.32
CA LEU A 224 17.82 -6.91 -5.52
C LEU A 224 18.71 -7.01 -6.77
N ILE A 225 20.04 -6.84 -6.64
CA ILE A 225 20.98 -7.04 -7.75
C ILE A 225 21.02 -8.52 -8.17
N GLU A 226 21.09 -9.43 -7.21
CA GLU A 226 21.19 -10.87 -7.46
C GLU A 226 19.94 -11.45 -8.12
N ILE A 227 18.75 -11.12 -7.58
CA ILE A 227 17.50 -11.76 -8.02
C ILE A 227 16.69 -10.92 -9.03
N GLY A 228 16.98 -9.61 -9.14
CA GLY A 228 16.17 -8.69 -9.95
C GLY A 228 16.03 -9.11 -11.41
N PRO A 229 17.10 -9.43 -12.13
CA PRO A 229 17.01 -9.92 -13.50
C PRO A 229 16.20 -11.22 -13.61
N ASP A 230 16.40 -12.16 -12.69
CA ASP A 230 15.80 -13.47 -12.73
C ASP A 230 14.29 -13.42 -12.39
N VAL A 231 13.86 -12.61 -11.42
CA VAL A 231 12.44 -12.46 -11.10
C VAL A 231 11.65 -11.79 -12.22
N VAL A 232 12.29 -10.91 -12.97
CA VAL A 232 11.69 -10.26 -14.16
C VAL A 232 11.45 -11.25 -15.29
N GLU A 233 12.37 -12.23 -15.49
CA GLU A 233 12.23 -13.26 -16.51
C GLU A 233 11.35 -14.44 -16.05
N ASN A 234 11.37 -14.77 -14.76
CA ASN A 234 10.67 -15.92 -14.18
C ASN A 234 9.82 -15.52 -12.95
N PRO A 235 8.80 -14.65 -13.10
CA PRO A 235 7.98 -14.20 -11.97
C PRO A 235 7.13 -15.32 -11.33
N SER A 236 7.04 -16.48 -11.97
CA SER A 236 6.35 -17.67 -11.44
C SER A 236 7.23 -18.50 -10.49
N ASP A 237 8.52 -18.27 -10.44
CA ASP A 237 9.39 -18.89 -9.43
C ASP A 237 9.06 -18.27 -8.06
N TYR A 238 8.44 -19.06 -7.19
CA TYR A 238 7.99 -18.61 -5.89
C TYR A 238 9.14 -18.14 -4.98
N LYS A 239 10.33 -18.76 -5.11
CA LYS A 239 11.50 -18.36 -4.32
C LYS A 239 12.00 -16.98 -4.74
N LEU A 240 12.08 -16.71 -6.04
CA LEU A 240 12.45 -15.39 -6.55
C LEU A 240 11.40 -14.35 -6.20
N ALA A 241 10.12 -14.67 -6.47
CA ALA A 241 8.99 -13.79 -6.18
C ALA A 241 8.91 -13.39 -4.70
N SER A 242 9.02 -14.36 -3.78
CA SER A 242 8.93 -14.10 -2.35
C SER A 242 10.09 -13.25 -1.82
N ASN A 243 11.32 -13.51 -2.27
CA ASN A 243 12.47 -12.68 -1.89
C ASN A 243 12.35 -11.26 -2.44
N PHE A 244 11.93 -11.10 -3.71
CA PHE A 244 11.71 -9.77 -4.28
C PHE A 244 10.64 -8.98 -3.53
N VAL A 245 9.46 -9.59 -3.32
CA VAL A 245 8.33 -8.91 -2.67
C VAL A 245 8.70 -8.48 -1.25
N TRP A 246 9.35 -9.35 -0.48
CA TRP A 246 9.79 -9.00 0.86
C TRP A 246 10.87 -7.89 0.84
N SER A 247 11.84 -7.98 -0.07
CA SER A 247 12.86 -6.94 -0.24
C SER A 247 12.25 -5.59 -0.61
N ALA A 248 11.24 -5.55 -1.48
CA ALA A 248 10.56 -4.33 -1.87
C ALA A 248 9.82 -3.68 -0.69
N THR A 249 9.17 -4.47 0.18
CA THR A 249 8.54 -3.95 1.40
C THR A 249 9.59 -3.36 2.35
N MET A 250 10.69 -4.07 2.58
CA MET A 250 11.75 -3.64 3.50
C MET A 250 12.61 -2.50 2.96
N ALA A 251 12.57 -2.24 1.66
CA ALA A 251 13.37 -1.19 1.03
C ALA A 251 12.99 0.23 1.48
N LEU A 252 11.76 0.44 1.96
CA LEU A 252 11.28 1.74 2.45
C LEU A 252 10.96 1.74 3.96
N ASN A 253 10.86 0.57 4.61
CA ASN A 253 10.32 0.45 5.99
C ASN A 253 11.34 0.00 7.06
#